data_6ebfbdb0df9ca0b580fb149ebf9e62c2
#
_entry.id   6ebfbdb0df9ca0b580fb149ebf9e62c2
#
_cell.length_a   1.000
_cell.length_b   1.000
_cell.length_c   1.000
_cell.angle_alpha   90.00
_cell.angle_beta   90.00
_cell.angle_gamma   90.00
#
_symmetry.space_group_name_H-M   'P 1'
#
loop_
_entity.id
_entity.type
_entity.pdbx_description
1 polymer ?
#
loop_
_entity_poly.entity_id
_entity_poly.type
_entity_poly.pdbx_seq_one_letter_code
_entity_poly.pdbx_strand_id
1 'polypeptide(L)'
;NESRLQIKLHNHRKRNNIVRILILGDVMGLSGRRAVRKNLSEIIEKKKINFSVINGENAADDGKGITQEIAEEFFSLGIDVITSGNHIWDKSETTNYIEKEKRLLRPANLAEGSPGKGYGIFFSKDLKYKVGVINLMGNVFMRKTDDVFKTAKEISKKIKLKNSVDFSVVDFHGEITSEKMAIGHFF
;
A
#
# COMPACT_ATOMS: atom_id res chain seq x y z
N ASN A 1 -25.84 -43.12 -39.43
CA ASN A 1 -25.46 -42.63 -38.09
C ASN A 1 -24.34 -41.64 -38.21
N GLU A 2 -24.73 -40.36 -38.42
CA GLU A 2 -23.79 -39.24 -38.42
C GLU A 2 -23.71 -38.66 -37.03
N SER A 3 -22.59 -38.89 -36.35
CA SER A 3 -22.27 -38.26 -35.09
C SER A 3 -21.76 -36.83 -35.35
N ARG A 4 -22.64 -35.84 -35.15
CA ARG A 4 -22.29 -34.42 -35.17
C ARG A 4 -21.39 -34.08 -33.96
N LEU A 5 -20.11 -33.82 -34.24
CA LEU A 5 -19.16 -33.26 -33.28
C LEU A 5 -19.54 -31.82 -33.02
N GLN A 6 -20.15 -31.54 -31.87
CA GLN A 6 -20.38 -30.15 -31.41
C GLN A 6 -19.08 -29.57 -30.85
N ILE A 7 -18.39 -28.78 -31.65
CA ILE A 7 -17.27 -27.95 -31.16
C ILE A 7 -17.86 -26.77 -30.39
N LYS A 8 -17.83 -26.85 -29.05
CA LYS A 8 -18.10 -25.69 -28.19
C LYS A 8 -16.93 -24.73 -28.31
N LEU A 9 -17.06 -23.73 -29.15
CA LEU A 9 -16.18 -22.56 -29.18
C LEU A 9 -16.38 -21.78 -27.87
N HIS A 10 -15.47 -21.97 -26.91
CA HIS A 10 -15.36 -21.08 -25.76
C HIS A 10 -14.82 -19.75 -26.26
N ASN A 11 -15.73 -18.82 -26.55
CA ASN A 11 -15.40 -17.42 -26.76
C ASN A 11 -14.87 -16.83 -25.45
N HIS A 12 -13.58 -16.98 -25.20
CA HIS A 12 -12.85 -16.17 -24.24
C HIS A 12 -12.73 -14.77 -24.83
N ARG A 13 -13.83 -14.00 -24.79
CA ARG A 13 -13.70 -12.55 -24.82
C ARG A 13 -12.85 -12.16 -23.60
N LYS A 14 -11.57 -11.92 -23.83
CA LYS A 14 -10.73 -11.16 -22.88
C LYS A 14 -11.43 -9.81 -22.69
N ARG A 15 -12.28 -9.70 -21.67
CA ARG A 15 -12.66 -8.40 -21.14
C ARG A 15 -11.33 -7.77 -20.72
N ASN A 16 -10.95 -6.68 -21.36
CA ASN A 16 -9.85 -5.84 -20.87
C ASN A 16 -10.30 -5.28 -19.52
N ASN A 17 -10.07 -6.05 -18.47
CA ASN A 17 -10.34 -5.62 -17.10
C ASN A 17 -9.22 -4.66 -16.73
N ILE A 18 -9.47 -3.37 -16.95
CA ILE A 18 -8.57 -2.31 -16.48
C ILE A 18 -8.72 -2.24 -14.96
N VAL A 19 -7.63 -2.52 -14.25
CA VAL A 19 -7.54 -2.30 -12.80
C VAL A 19 -6.97 -0.92 -12.55
N ARG A 20 -7.63 -0.13 -11.72
CA ARG A 20 -7.21 1.21 -11.33
C ARG A 20 -6.81 1.22 -9.88
N ILE A 21 -5.54 1.49 -9.64
CA ILE A 21 -4.97 1.64 -8.30
C ILE A 21 -4.71 3.12 -8.07
N LEU A 22 -5.27 3.68 -7.00
CA LEU A 22 -5.01 5.04 -6.56
C LEU A 22 -3.89 5.01 -5.52
N ILE A 23 -2.85 5.80 -5.75
CA ILE A 23 -1.76 5.97 -4.79
C ILE A 23 -1.71 7.46 -4.42
N LEU A 24 -1.88 7.74 -3.13
CA LEU A 24 -1.73 9.07 -2.56
C LEU A 24 -0.41 9.11 -1.81
N GLY A 25 0.43 10.06 -2.16
CA GLY A 25 1.70 10.30 -1.46
C GLY A 25 1.49 10.81 -0.04
N ASP A 26 2.55 11.30 0.55
CA ASP A 26 2.59 11.78 1.92
C ASP A 26 1.53 12.86 2.21
N VAL A 27 0.61 12.56 3.12
CA VAL A 27 -0.46 13.47 3.53
C VAL A 27 0.01 14.29 4.72
N MET A 28 0.23 15.59 4.49
CA MET A 28 0.77 16.51 5.49
C MET A 28 -0.34 17.21 6.30
N GLY A 29 -0.45 16.86 7.56
CA GLY A 29 -1.24 17.56 8.59
C GLY A 29 -2.71 17.77 8.23
N LEU A 30 -3.34 18.72 8.90
CA LEU A 30 -4.76 19.02 8.73
C LEU A 30 -5.13 19.47 7.31
N SER A 31 -4.26 20.22 6.62
CA SER A 31 -4.51 20.69 5.25
C SER A 31 -4.56 19.53 4.25
N GLY A 32 -3.62 18.58 4.36
CA GLY A 32 -3.61 17.37 3.55
C GLY A 32 -4.84 16.50 3.81
N ARG A 33 -5.20 16.27 5.07
CA ARG A 33 -6.40 15.51 5.43
C ARG A 33 -7.68 16.18 4.92
N ARG A 34 -7.81 17.50 4.99
CA ARG A 34 -8.95 18.24 4.43
C ARG A 34 -9.07 18.01 2.92
N ALA A 35 -7.95 18.05 2.19
CA ALA A 35 -7.95 17.78 0.75
C ALA A 35 -8.41 16.34 0.44
N VAL A 36 -7.92 15.35 1.20
CA VAL A 36 -8.34 13.95 1.08
C VAL A 36 -9.84 13.82 1.37
N ARG A 37 -10.30 14.32 2.52
CA ARG A 37 -11.71 14.25 2.94
C ARG A 37 -12.65 14.85 1.89
N LYS A 38 -12.28 15.97 1.31
CA LYS A 38 -13.12 16.68 0.33
C LYS A 38 -13.24 15.94 -1.00
N ASN A 39 -12.19 15.24 -1.45
CA ASN A 39 -12.11 14.79 -2.83
C ASN A 39 -12.08 13.27 -3.01
N LEU A 40 -11.66 12.50 -2.00
CA LEU A 40 -11.31 11.10 -2.17
C LEU A 40 -12.49 10.23 -2.63
N SER A 41 -13.63 10.34 -1.96
CA SER A 41 -14.80 9.50 -2.28
C SER A 41 -15.28 9.75 -3.72
N GLU A 42 -15.30 11.01 -4.14
CA GLU A 42 -15.66 11.38 -5.53
C GLU A 42 -14.66 10.81 -6.54
N ILE A 43 -13.36 10.87 -6.24
CA ILE A 43 -12.31 10.32 -7.11
C ILE A 43 -12.47 8.79 -7.22
N ILE A 44 -12.68 8.10 -6.10
CA ILE A 44 -12.87 6.64 -6.08
C ILE A 44 -14.03 6.25 -6.98
N GLU A 45 -15.16 6.93 -6.85
CA GLU A 45 -16.37 6.66 -7.62
C GLU A 45 -16.20 7.00 -9.11
N LYS A 46 -15.86 8.26 -9.42
CA LYS A 46 -15.73 8.74 -10.81
C LYS A 46 -14.67 8.00 -11.61
N LYS A 47 -13.53 7.68 -10.97
CA LYS A 47 -12.45 6.96 -11.63
C LYS A 47 -12.58 5.44 -11.55
N LYS A 48 -13.60 4.93 -10.85
CA LYS A 48 -13.82 3.50 -10.64
C LYS A 48 -12.56 2.82 -10.09
N ILE A 49 -12.03 3.36 -8.98
CA ILE A 49 -10.81 2.87 -8.34
C ILE A 49 -11.08 1.50 -7.71
N ASN A 50 -10.27 0.52 -8.05
CA ASN A 50 -10.39 -0.84 -7.54
C ASN A 50 -9.60 -1.05 -6.24
N PHE A 51 -8.54 -0.27 -6.04
CA PHE A 51 -7.69 -0.36 -4.85
C PHE A 51 -7.01 0.99 -4.57
N SER A 52 -6.81 1.32 -3.30
CA SER A 52 -6.26 2.61 -2.90
C SER A 52 -5.26 2.48 -1.75
N VAL A 53 -4.13 3.15 -1.92
CA VAL A 53 -3.05 3.24 -0.92
C VAL A 53 -2.81 4.72 -0.60
N ILE A 54 -2.60 5.05 0.65
CA ILE A 54 -2.24 6.40 1.11
C ILE A 54 -1.04 6.33 2.05
N ASN A 55 -0.09 7.23 1.89
CA ASN A 55 0.94 7.43 2.90
C ASN A 55 0.44 8.42 3.93
N GLY A 56 0.31 7.97 5.18
CA GLY A 56 -0.24 8.73 6.29
C GLY A 56 0.78 9.12 7.36
N GLU A 57 2.08 8.99 7.09
CA GLU A 57 3.11 9.18 8.13
C GLU A 57 3.13 10.57 8.76
N ASN A 58 2.70 11.59 8.01
CA ASN A 58 2.66 12.99 8.46
C ASN A 58 1.22 13.52 8.61
N ALA A 59 0.25 12.63 8.74
CA ALA A 59 -1.17 12.99 8.72
C ALA A 59 -1.66 13.67 10.01
N ALA A 60 -0.97 13.54 11.15
CA ALA A 60 -1.37 14.19 12.40
C ALA A 60 -1.30 15.72 12.30
N ASP A 61 -2.00 16.44 13.19
CA ASP A 61 -2.17 17.90 13.12
C ASP A 61 -0.85 18.66 13.18
N ASP A 62 0.13 18.15 13.91
CA ASP A 62 1.49 18.68 13.99
C ASP A 62 2.39 18.24 12.82
N GLY A 63 1.85 17.51 11.86
CA GLY A 63 2.58 17.04 10.68
C GLY A 63 3.53 15.88 10.94
N LYS A 64 3.36 15.14 12.05
CA LYS A 64 4.21 13.98 12.39
C LYS A 64 3.42 12.83 12.95
N GLY A 65 3.52 11.67 12.30
CA GLY A 65 2.81 10.47 12.70
C GLY A 65 1.35 10.44 12.23
N ILE A 66 0.68 9.38 12.61
CA ILE A 66 -0.74 9.13 12.36
C ILE A 66 -1.37 8.62 13.65
N THR A 67 -2.59 9.07 13.97
CA THR A 67 -3.36 8.56 15.11
C THR A 67 -4.30 7.45 14.67
N GLN A 68 -4.83 6.68 15.61
CA GLN A 68 -5.89 5.71 15.35
C GLN A 68 -7.09 6.39 14.67
N GLU A 69 -7.56 7.51 15.20
CA GLU A 69 -8.69 8.27 14.66
C GLU A 69 -8.49 8.65 13.19
N ILE A 70 -7.30 9.15 12.85
CA ILE A 70 -6.97 9.54 11.47
C ILE A 70 -6.92 8.32 10.54
N ALA A 71 -6.36 7.21 11.01
CA ALA A 71 -6.32 5.98 10.23
C ALA A 71 -7.74 5.45 9.96
N GLU A 72 -8.59 5.43 10.97
CA GLU A 72 -10.00 5.03 10.84
C GLU A 72 -10.78 5.97 9.93
N GLU A 73 -10.51 7.28 9.98
CA GLU A 73 -11.06 8.24 9.03
C GLU A 73 -10.68 7.87 7.58
N PHE A 74 -9.40 7.63 7.29
CA PHE A 74 -8.97 7.26 5.94
C PHE A 74 -9.62 5.96 5.46
N PHE A 75 -9.74 4.96 6.32
CA PHE A 75 -10.44 3.72 5.97
C PHE A 75 -11.93 3.97 5.69
N SER A 76 -12.59 4.80 6.47
CA SER A 76 -14.00 5.15 6.28
C SER A 76 -14.24 5.89 4.95
N LEU A 77 -13.26 6.66 4.47
CA LEU A 77 -13.29 7.35 3.18
C LEU A 77 -12.99 6.43 1.99
N GLY A 78 -12.66 5.17 2.23
CA GLY A 78 -12.45 4.16 1.20
C GLY A 78 -10.99 3.87 0.86
N ILE A 79 -10.03 4.25 1.70
CA ILE A 79 -8.64 3.77 1.60
C ILE A 79 -8.59 2.29 1.99
N ASP A 80 -7.85 1.51 1.21
CA ASP A 80 -7.69 0.08 1.46
C ASP A 80 -6.46 -0.22 2.32
N VAL A 81 -5.36 0.54 2.13
CA VAL A 81 -4.11 0.37 2.89
C VAL A 81 -3.47 1.74 3.18
N ILE A 82 -2.97 1.90 4.38
CA ILE A 82 -2.15 3.05 4.79
C ILE A 82 -0.70 2.58 4.92
N THR A 83 0.21 3.29 4.28
CA THR A 83 1.66 3.17 4.47
C THR A 83 2.18 4.31 5.33
N SER A 84 3.41 4.20 5.78
CA SER A 84 4.04 5.20 6.65
C SER A 84 5.54 5.33 6.38
N GLY A 85 6.25 6.00 7.28
CA GLY A 85 7.70 6.21 7.20
C GLY A 85 8.33 6.35 8.58
N ASN A 86 9.31 7.26 8.73
CA ASN A 86 10.08 7.42 9.97
C ASN A 86 9.28 8.00 11.16
N HIS A 87 8.13 8.62 10.90
CA HIS A 87 7.28 9.21 11.93
C HIS A 87 6.18 8.27 12.45
N ILE A 88 6.19 6.97 12.05
CA ILE A 88 5.14 6.02 12.46
C ILE A 88 5.00 5.89 13.98
N TRP A 89 6.07 6.13 14.75
CA TRP A 89 6.08 6.00 16.21
C TRP A 89 5.91 7.35 16.94
N ASP A 90 5.71 8.46 16.24
CA ASP A 90 5.63 9.78 16.87
C ASP A 90 4.31 9.98 17.65
N LYS A 91 3.32 9.11 17.44
CA LYS A 91 2.10 9.01 18.26
C LYS A 91 2.10 7.68 19.03
N SER A 92 2.15 7.77 20.35
CA SER A 92 2.31 6.58 21.22
C SER A 92 1.18 5.55 21.06
N GLU A 93 -0.06 6.00 20.81
CA GLU A 93 -1.23 5.14 20.60
C GLU A 93 -1.10 4.25 19.36
N THR A 94 -0.36 4.73 18.34
CA THR A 94 -0.17 4.00 17.08
C THR A 94 0.51 2.66 17.31
N THR A 95 1.39 2.55 18.31
CA THR A 95 2.09 1.32 18.65
C THR A 95 1.12 0.16 18.95
N ASN A 96 0.09 0.43 19.72
CA ASN A 96 -0.92 -0.58 20.08
C ASN A 96 -1.95 -0.80 18.95
N TYR A 97 -2.25 0.24 18.18
CA TYR A 97 -3.21 0.19 17.11
C TYR A 97 -2.71 -0.63 15.91
N ILE A 98 -1.46 -0.41 15.48
CA ILE A 98 -0.85 -1.08 14.32
C ILE A 98 -0.71 -2.61 14.50
N GLU A 99 -0.66 -3.09 15.74
CA GLU A 99 -0.67 -4.53 16.03
C GLU A 99 -2.01 -5.19 15.63
N LYS A 100 -3.10 -4.46 15.76
CA LYS A 100 -4.47 -4.90 15.53
C LYS A 100 -4.93 -4.59 14.10
N GLU A 101 -4.57 -3.43 13.57
CA GLU A 101 -4.98 -2.98 12.24
C GLU A 101 -3.94 -3.35 11.17
N LYS A 102 -4.22 -4.45 10.48
CA LYS A 102 -3.30 -5.01 9.47
C LYS A 102 -3.19 -4.19 8.18
N ARG A 103 -4.08 -3.20 7.98
CA ARG A 103 -4.06 -2.30 6.83
C ARG A 103 -3.21 -1.06 7.06
N LEU A 104 -2.71 -0.84 8.28
CA LEU A 104 -1.70 0.16 8.57
C LEU A 104 -0.32 -0.51 8.55
N LEU A 105 0.51 -0.11 7.58
CA LEU A 105 1.84 -0.68 7.38
C LEU A 105 2.93 0.30 7.85
N ARG A 106 3.92 -0.23 8.54
CA ARG A 106 5.19 0.45 8.84
C ARG A 106 6.26 0.09 7.82
N PRO A 107 7.38 0.83 7.72
CA PRO A 107 8.51 0.35 6.94
C PRO A 107 8.96 -1.05 7.36
N ALA A 108 9.08 -1.96 6.39
CA ALA A 108 9.38 -3.37 6.65
C ALA A 108 10.80 -3.58 7.19
N ASN A 109 11.71 -2.69 6.83
CA ASN A 109 13.11 -2.71 7.27
C ASN A 109 13.37 -1.93 8.57
N LEU A 110 12.34 -1.64 9.38
CA LEU A 110 12.54 -1.29 10.79
C LEU A 110 13.04 -2.50 11.57
N ALA A 111 13.68 -2.24 12.72
CA ALA A 111 14.28 -3.27 13.55
C ALA A 111 13.34 -4.46 13.80
N GLU A 112 13.93 -5.66 13.85
CA GLU A 112 13.17 -6.87 14.18
C GLU A 112 12.44 -6.74 15.51
N GLY A 113 11.22 -7.28 15.60
CA GLY A 113 10.35 -7.13 16.77
C GLY A 113 9.56 -5.82 16.83
N SER A 114 9.74 -4.89 15.89
CA SER A 114 8.89 -3.69 15.81
C SER A 114 7.42 -4.06 15.63
N PRO A 115 6.48 -3.38 16.33
CA PRO A 115 5.04 -3.64 16.22
C PRO A 115 4.51 -3.55 14.80
N GLY A 116 3.44 -4.29 14.48
CA GLY A 116 2.77 -4.27 13.19
C GLY A 116 3.53 -4.94 12.05
N LYS A 117 3.07 -4.73 10.83
CA LYS A 117 3.62 -5.36 9.61
C LYS A 117 4.15 -4.31 8.64
N GLY A 118 5.15 -4.70 7.83
CA GLY A 118 5.70 -3.83 6.79
C GLY A 118 5.22 -4.19 5.38
N TYR A 119 4.45 -5.25 5.24
CA TYR A 119 3.83 -5.67 3.98
C TYR A 119 2.59 -6.51 4.24
N GLY A 120 1.73 -6.59 3.24
CA GLY A 120 0.53 -7.43 3.29
C GLY A 120 0.01 -7.77 1.91
N ILE A 121 -0.92 -8.73 1.85
CA ILE A 121 -1.69 -9.07 0.66
C ILE A 121 -3.15 -8.74 0.94
N PHE A 122 -3.72 -7.91 0.09
CA PHE A 122 -5.07 -7.38 0.24
C PHE A 122 -5.89 -7.70 -1.00
N PHE A 123 -7.21 -7.63 -0.88
CA PHE A 123 -8.10 -7.78 -2.02
C PHE A 123 -8.56 -6.42 -2.54
N SER A 124 -8.73 -6.32 -3.86
CA SER A 124 -9.42 -5.18 -4.47
C SER A 124 -10.86 -5.08 -3.97
N LYS A 125 -11.48 -3.89 -4.09
CA LYS A 125 -12.86 -3.63 -3.62
C LYS A 125 -13.91 -4.60 -4.18
N ASP A 126 -13.69 -5.09 -5.40
CA ASP A 126 -14.53 -6.10 -6.05
C ASP A 126 -14.09 -7.54 -5.78
N LEU A 127 -13.11 -7.74 -4.90
CA LEU A 127 -12.53 -9.02 -4.48
C LEU A 127 -11.93 -9.88 -5.61
N LYS A 128 -11.71 -9.31 -6.80
CA LYS A 128 -11.22 -10.05 -7.97
C LYS A 128 -9.71 -10.17 -8.03
N TYR A 129 -9.00 -9.21 -7.43
CA TYR A 129 -7.55 -9.11 -7.53
C TYR A 129 -6.90 -9.08 -6.16
N LYS A 130 -5.76 -9.74 -6.06
CA LYS A 130 -4.87 -9.69 -4.89
C LYS A 130 -3.78 -8.66 -5.15
N VAL A 131 -3.67 -7.69 -4.25
CA VAL A 131 -2.67 -6.62 -4.30
C VAL A 131 -1.71 -6.80 -3.14
N GLY A 132 -0.43 -7.01 -3.44
CA GLY A 132 0.64 -6.95 -2.46
C GLY A 132 1.04 -5.50 -2.23
N VAL A 133 1.06 -5.05 -0.98
CA VAL A 133 1.57 -3.73 -0.62
C VAL A 133 2.80 -3.91 0.26
N ILE A 134 3.89 -3.25 -0.09
CA ILE A 134 5.18 -3.29 0.61
C ILE A 134 5.54 -1.86 0.97
N ASN A 135 5.80 -1.62 2.25
CA ASN A 135 6.31 -0.33 2.72
C ASN A 135 7.78 -0.48 3.09
N LEU A 136 8.64 0.34 2.55
CA LEU A 136 10.09 0.34 2.78
C LEU A 136 10.58 1.75 3.10
N MET A 137 11.73 1.86 3.77
CA MET A 137 12.35 3.13 4.10
C MET A 137 13.85 3.13 3.75
N GLY A 138 14.34 4.25 3.19
CA GLY A 138 15.74 4.49 2.93
C GLY A 138 16.54 4.71 4.21
N ASN A 139 17.86 4.71 4.05
CA ASN A 139 18.80 4.92 5.17
C ASN A 139 19.59 6.23 5.04
N VAL A 140 19.69 6.78 3.83
CA VAL A 140 20.51 7.97 3.58
C VAL A 140 19.78 9.22 4.07
N PHE A 141 20.38 9.94 5.00
CA PHE A 141 19.82 11.09 5.72
C PHE A 141 18.56 10.76 6.56
N MET A 142 18.34 9.49 6.86
CA MET A 142 17.19 9.00 7.62
C MET A 142 17.62 8.27 8.89
N ARG A 143 16.66 7.92 9.75
CA ARG A 143 16.94 7.03 10.90
C ARG A 143 17.44 5.69 10.38
N LYS A 144 18.46 5.15 11.05
CA LYS A 144 19.03 3.85 10.69
C LYS A 144 17.97 2.75 10.74
N THR A 145 17.89 1.99 9.67
CA THR A 145 17.06 0.78 9.56
C THR A 145 17.94 -0.41 9.13
N ASP A 146 17.34 -1.58 9.01
CA ASP A 146 17.98 -2.71 8.37
C ASP A 146 18.17 -2.46 6.86
N ASP A 147 19.04 -3.26 6.24
CA ASP A 147 19.33 -3.17 4.80
C ASP A 147 18.03 -3.32 3.98
N VAL A 148 17.67 -2.26 3.28
CA VAL A 148 16.43 -2.18 2.51
C VAL A 148 16.41 -3.17 1.34
N PHE A 149 17.54 -3.41 0.67
CA PHE A 149 17.63 -4.36 -0.45
C PHE A 149 17.52 -5.80 0.01
N LYS A 150 18.13 -6.13 1.13
CA LYS A 150 17.99 -7.45 1.77
C LYS A 150 16.54 -7.69 2.15
N THR A 151 15.91 -6.73 2.82
CA THR A 151 14.50 -6.82 3.22
C THR A 151 13.59 -6.92 2.00
N ALA A 152 13.78 -6.10 0.96
CA ALA A 152 13.04 -6.15 -0.28
C ALA A 152 13.15 -7.53 -0.96
N LYS A 153 14.35 -8.10 -1.02
CA LYS A 153 14.59 -9.44 -1.57
C LYS A 153 13.86 -10.54 -0.81
N GLU A 154 13.81 -10.45 0.51
CA GLU A 154 13.10 -11.43 1.34
C GLU A 154 11.58 -11.34 1.16
N ILE A 155 11.04 -10.12 1.10
CA ILE A 155 9.61 -9.91 0.88
C ILE A 155 9.20 -10.33 -0.54
N SER A 156 10.02 -10.06 -1.55
CA SER A 156 9.74 -10.47 -2.95
C SER A 156 9.63 -11.99 -3.12
N LYS A 157 10.23 -12.77 -2.24
CA LYS A 157 10.03 -14.23 -2.22
C LYS A 157 8.64 -14.63 -1.73
N LYS A 158 7.97 -13.79 -0.92
CA LYS A 158 6.65 -14.02 -0.34
C LYS A 158 5.55 -13.38 -1.16
N ILE A 159 5.81 -12.20 -1.75
CA ILE A 159 4.90 -11.47 -2.64
C ILE A 159 5.40 -11.64 -4.08
N LYS A 160 4.90 -12.68 -4.75
CA LYS A 160 5.28 -13.02 -6.13
C LYS A 160 4.16 -12.66 -7.09
N LEU A 161 4.45 -11.81 -8.08
CA LEU A 161 3.54 -11.50 -9.17
C LEU A 161 3.14 -12.78 -9.91
N LYS A 162 1.88 -12.85 -10.33
CA LYS A 162 1.26 -14.00 -11.04
C LYS A 162 1.21 -15.30 -10.23
N ASN A 163 1.60 -15.28 -8.95
CA ASN A 163 1.56 -16.42 -8.06
C ASN A 163 0.74 -16.10 -6.80
N SER A 164 1.32 -15.28 -5.89
CA SER A 164 0.63 -14.89 -4.65
C SER A 164 -0.21 -13.62 -4.82
N VAL A 165 0.13 -12.76 -5.78
CA VAL A 165 -0.56 -11.49 -6.07
C VAL A 165 -0.68 -11.23 -7.57
N ASP A 166 -1.72 -10.49 -7.96
CA ASP A 166 -1.93 -10.01 -9.32
C ASP A 166 -1.16 -8.72 -9.59
N PHE A 167 -1.03 -7.87 -8.56
CA PHE A 167 -0.31 -6.59 -8.59
C PHE A 167 0.51 -6.43 -7.32
N SER A 168 1.60 -5.67 -7.40
CA SER A 168 2.34 -5.20 -6.23
C SER A 168 2.51 -3.69 -6.26
N VAL A 169 2.40 -3.07 -5.10
CA VAL A 169 2.68 -1.66 -4.85
C VAL A 169 3.80 -1.61 -3.82
N VAL A 170 4.86 -0.87 -4.14
CA VAL A 170 5.96 -0.59 -3.23
C VAL A 170 5.92 0.90 -2.90
N ASP A 171 5.68 1.23 -1.63
CA ASP A 171 5.84 2.57 -1.11
C ASP A 171 7.21 2.68 -0.46
N PHE A 172 8.08 3.48 -1.07
CA PHE A 172 9.44 3.70 -0.59
C PHE A 172 9.59 5.12 -0.03
N HIS A 173 9.66 5.18 1.28
CA HIS A 173 9.88 6.41 2.02
C HIS A 173 11.38 6.70 2.13
N GLY A 174 11.87 7.75 1.49
CA GLY A 174 13.31 8.09 1.46
C GLY A 174 13.56 9.53 1.05
N GLU A 175 14.71 10.08 1.47
CA GLU A 175 15.09 11.47 1.18
C GLU A 175 15.71 11.61 -0.20
N ILE A 176 16.71 10.81 -0.54
CA ILE A 176 17.52 11.04 -1.73
C ILE A 176 17.00 10.30 -2.96
N THR A 177 17.14 10.97 -4.10
CA THR A 177 16.71 10.44 -5.40
C THR A 177 17.44 9.14 -5.80
N SER A 178 18.73 9.05 -5.50
CA SER A 178 19.53 7.86 -5.84
C SER A 178 19.01 6.59 -5.16
N GLU A 179 18.63 6.66 -3.89
CA GLU A 179 18.02 5.51 -3.18
C GLU A 179 16.66 5.13 -3.78
N LYS A 180 15.82 6.15 -4.07
CA LYS A 180 14.52 5.94 -4.74
C LYS A 180 14.69 5.27 -6.11
N MET A 181 15.65 5.73 -6.89
CA MET A 181 15.96 5.14 -8.20
C MET A 181 16.49 3.72 -8.06
N ALA A 182 17.42 3.48 -7.12
CA ALA A 182 18.01 2.18 -6.90
C ALA A 182 16.97 1.12 -6.51
N ILE A 183 16.05 1.45 -5.59
CA ILE A 183 14.99 0.52 -5.18
C ILE A 183 13.97 0.28 -6.32
N GLY A 184 13.68 1.31 -7.12
CA GLY A 184 12.82 1.18 -8.30
C GLY A 184 13.41 0.27 -9.38
N HIS A 185 14.73 0.25 -9.56
CA HIS A 185 15.41 -0.69 -10.46
C HIS A 185 15.54 -2.09 -9.88
N PHE A 186 15.46 -2.23 -8.56
CA PHE A 186 15.57 -3.53 -7.88
C PHE A 186 14.31 -4.38 -8.06
N PHE A 187 13.12 -3.76 -8.11
CA PHE A 187 11.82 -4.43 -8.30
C PHE A 187 11.43 -4.53 -9.77
#